data_8ddd59007a4781956df468ff18264365
#
_entry.id   8ddd59007a4781956df468ff18264365
#
_cell.length_a   1.000
_cell.length_b   1.000
_cell.length_c   1.000
_cell.angle_alpha   90.00
_cell.angle_beta   90.00
_cell.angle_gamma   90.00
#
_symmetry.space_group_name_H-M   'P 1'
#
loop_
_entity.id
_entity.type
_entity.pdbx_description
1 polymer ?
#
loop_
_entity_poly.entity_id
_entity_poly.type
_entity_poly.pdbx_seq_one_letter_code
_entity_poly.pdbx_strand_id
1 'polypeptide(L)'
;KKYLNMNLEKKLDYICEAKIDGLSLNLTYKDGILVSAATRGDGFIGEDVTQNIVNIKNIPKKLKGNFPSSIEVRGEVFLTKKDFENINSKLDDKNQFANPRNAAAGSLRQLDVNISKSRPLKFLAHGLGYSSYEFTYFDEYYEKLEKWGIKKNNINLKASNINSIFEFYNSMNETRSTLDYDIDGLVIKLNKISNQKRLGNVGKNPRWAIALKFSAEKARTKIQDIDFQVGRTGSITPVA
;
A
#
# COMPACT_ATOMS: atom_id res chain seq x y z
N LYS A 1 -25.06 4.27 -2.56
CA LYS A 1 -25.90 5.08 -3.47
C LYS A 1 -26.66 6.18 -2.73
N LYS A 2 -27.20 5.94 -1.52
CA LYS A 2 -27.94 6.91 -0.68
C LYS A 2 -27.16 8.24 -0.53
N TYR A 3 -25.90 8.20 -0.12
CA TYR A 3 -25.07 9.39 0.08
C TYR A 3 -24.67 10.12 -1.21
N LEU A 4 -24.81 9.47 -2.36
CA LEU A 4 -24.53 10.05 -3.66
C LEU A 4 -25.81 10.56 -4.35
N ASN A 5 -26.98 10.48 -3.70
CA ASN A 5 -28.31 10.78 -4.26
C ASN A 5 -28.49 10.12 -5.65
N MET A 6 -28.05 8.87 -5.75
CA MET A 6 -28.13 8.10 -6.99
C MET A 6 -29.27 7.11 -6.93
N ASN A 7 -30.00 6.98 -8.04
CA ASN A 7 -30.97 5.90 -8.21
C ASN A 7 -30.27 4.53 -8.04
N LEU A 8 -30.94 3.56 -7.44
CA LEU A 8 -30.42 2.20 -7.21
C LEU A 8 -30.00 1.49 -8.51
N GLU A 9 -30.64 1.83 -9.63
CA GLU A 9 -30.33 1.27 -10.95
C GLU A 9 -29.03 1.80 -11.57
N LYS A 10 -28.54 2.97 -11.12
CA LYS A 10 -27.33 3.56 -11.66
C LYS A 10 -26.12 2.72 -11.28
N LYS A 11 -25.41 2.21 -12.28
CA LYS A 11 -24.19 1.42 -12.08
C LYS A 11 -23.07 2.32 -11.55
N LEU A 12 -22.30 1.78 -10.63
CA LEU A 12 -21.07 2.37 -10.11
C LEU A 12 -19.89 1.51 -10.58
N ASP A 13 -18.84 2.17 -11.03
CA ASP A 13 -17.60 1.49 -11.38
C ASP A 13 -16.63 1.52 -10.20
N TYR A 14 -15.96 0.40 -10.00
CA TYR A 14 -14.97 0.19 -8.94
C TYR A 14 -13.63 -0.20 -9.53
N ILE A 15 -12.57 0.18 -8.86
CA ILE A 15 -11.23 -0.40 -9.05
C ILE A 15 -10.99 -1.31 -7.85
N CYS A 16 -10.74 -2.60 -8.14
CA CYS A 16 -10.35 -3.59 -7.16
C CYS A 16 -8.87 -3.88 -7.35
N GLU A 17 -8.09 -3.86 -6.31
CA GLU A 17 -6.66 -4.11 -6.40
C GLU A 17 -6.17 -4.97 -5.25
N ALA A 18 -5.07 -5.70 -5.46
CA ALA A 18 -4.45 -6.46 -4.40
C ALA A 18 -3.96 -5.53 -3.29
N LYS A 19 -4.29 -5.88 -2.05
CA LYS A 19 -3.81 -5.19 -0.87
C LYS A 19 -2.43 -5.71 -0.49
N ILE A 20 -1.40 -4.97 -0.92
CA ILE A 20 -0.01 -5.32 -0.66
C ILE A 20 0.27 -5.22 0.84
N ASP A 21 0.96 -6.20 1.39
CA ASP A 21 1.38 -6.20 2.79
C ASP A 21 2.79 -5.62 2.92
N GLY A 22 2.85 -4.32 3.15
CA GLY A 22 4.09 -3.55 3.21
C GLY A 22 3.99 -2.35 4.15
N LEU A 23 4.76 -1.31 3.87
CA LEU A 23 4.73 -0.02 4.56
C LEU A 23 4.23 1.07 3.62
N SER A 24 3.20 1.78 4.05
CA SER A 24 2.62 2.88 3.27
C SER A 24 3.58 4.06 3.15
N LEU A 25 3.74 4.57 1.93
CA LEU A 25 4.61 5.67 1.58
C LEU A 25 3.85 6.70 0.73
N ASN A 26 4.01 7.98 1.04
CA ASN A 26 3.57 9.10 0.22
C ASN A 26 4.78 9.75 -0.46
N LEU A 27 4.74 9.89 -1.78
CA LEU A 27 5.76 10.56 -2.59
C LEU A 27 5.19 11.89 -3.08
N THR A 28 5.91 12.98 -2.86
CA THR A 28 5.53 14.31 -3.35
C THR A 28 6.46 14.72 -4.48
N TYR A 29 5.86 15.01 -5.64
CA TYR A 29 6.55 15.55 -6.79
C TYR A 29 6.12 17.00 -7.01
N LYS A 30 7.09 17.88 -7.28
CA LYS A 30 6.87 19.27 -7.75
C LYS A 30 7.62 19.46 -9.06
N ASP A 31 6.95 19.98 -10.06
CA ASP A 31 7.49 20.16 -11.41
C ASP A 31 8.20 18.91 -11.95
N GLY A 32 7.60 17.76 -11.64
CA GLY A 32 8.11 16.43 -11.99
C GLY A 32 9.29 15.93 -11.18
N ILE A 33 9.83 16.69 -10.24
CA ILE A 33 10.95 16.30 -9.37
C ILE A 33 10.43 15.77 -8.05
N LEU A 34 10.96 14.64 -7.60
CA LEU A 34 10.69 14.09 -6.26
C LEU A 34 11.30 15.01 -5.20
N VAL A 35 10.46 15.65 -4.40
CA VAL A 35 10.88 16.61 -3.37
C VAL A 35 10.79 16.06 -1.95
N SER A 36 9.86 15.15 -1.70
CA SER A 36 9.76 14.51 -0.38
C SER A 36 9.08 13.15 -0.45
N ALA A 37 9.40 12.32 0.55
CA ALA A 37 8.73 11.06 0.80
C ALA A 37 8.49 10.90 2.30
N ALA A 38 7.25 10.55 2.68
CA ALA A 38 6.86 10.39 4.08
C ALA A 38 6.11 9.08 4.32
N THR A 39 6.34 8.46 5.47
CA THR A 39 5.54 7.33 5.92
C THR A 39 4.12 7.77 6.28
N ARG A 40 3.21 6.81 6.46
CA ARG A 40 1.83 7.11 6.85
C ARG A 40 1.73 7.79 8.22
N GLY A 41 2.66 7.47 9.14
CA GLY A 41 2.63 7.92 10.53
C GLY A 41 1.29 7.64 11.21
N ASP A 42 0.77 8.65 11.89
CA ASP A 42 -0.55 8.61 12.54
C ASP A 42 -1.71 8.94 11.56
N GLY A 43 -1.40 9.18 10.29
CA GLY A 43 -2.34 9.57 9.23
C GLY A 43 -2.38 11.07 8.93
N PHE A 44 -1.76 11.91 9.77
CA PHE A 44 -1.58 13.36 9.58
C PHE A 44 -0.10 13.73 9.49
N ILE A 45 0.72 13.17 10.38
CA ILE A 45 2.16 13.40 10.44
C ILE A 45 2.85 12.07 10.24
N GLY A 46 3.74 12.01 9.24
CA GLY A 46 4.58 10.86 8.93
C GLY A 46 6.07 11.20 9.10
N GLU A 47 6.89 10.17 9.24
CA GLU A 47 8.35 10.33 9.26
C GLU A 47 8.85 10.67 7.85
N ASP A 48 9.73 11.66 7.73
CA ASP A 48 10.42 11.95 6.49
C ASP A 48 11.46 10.84 6.21
N VAL A 49 11.30 10.17 5.09
CA VAL A 49 12.17 9.09 4.63
C VAL A 49 12.76 9.37 3.25
N THR A 50 12.78 10.64 2.86
CA THR A 50 13.20 11.08 1.53
C THR A 50 14.59 10.54 1.17
N GLN A 51 15.55 10.61 2.09
CA GLN A 51 16.90 10.12 1.85
C GLN A 51 16.97 8.59 1.74
N ASN A 52 16.10 7.89 2.46
CA ASN A 52 16.07 6.43 2.50
C ASN A 52 15.53 5.83 1.20
N ILE A 53 14.58 6.52 0.54
CA ILE A 53 13.91 6.01 -0.67
C ILE A 53 14.68 6.28 -1.97
N VAL A 54 15.70 7.16 -1.94
CA VAL A 54 16.46 7.58 -3.15
C VAL A 54 17.04 6.39 -3.93
N ASN A 55 17.25 5.26 -3.28
CA ASN A 55 17.82 4.04 -3.90
C ASN A 55 16.77 2.98 -4.25
N ILE A 56 15.48 3.23 -4.00
CA ILE A 56 14.42 2.35 -4.48
C ILE A 56 14.32 2.54 -5.99
N LYS A 57 14.84 1.55 -6.73
CA LYS A 57 15.07 1.65 -8.19
C LYS A 57 13.82 1.97 -9.01
N ASN A 58 12.65 1.61 -8.51
CA ASN A 58 11.39 1.82 -9.22
C ASN A 58 10.59 3.05 -8.74
N ILE A 59 11.24 3.94 -7.96
CA ILE A 59 10.77 5.30 -7.67
C ILE A 59 11.57 6.27 -8.54
N PRO A 60 10.97 6.89 -9.58
CA PRO A 60 11.67 7.83 -10.41
C PRO A 60 11.98 9.12 -9.64
N LYS A 61 13.22 9.61 -9.71
CA LYS A 61 13.60 10.93 -9.16
C LYS A 61 12.98 12.09 -9.96
N LYS A 62 12.71 11.83 -11.24
CA LYS A 62 12.07 12.77 -12.16
C LYS A 62 11.02 12.04 -12.98
N LEU A 63 9.80 12.59 -13.03
CA LEU A 63 8.70 12.08 -13.83
C LEU A 63 8.98 12.29 -15.33
N LYS A 64 8.43 11.41 -16.16
CA LYS A 64 8.54 11.47 -17.63
C LYS A 64 7.25 12.02 -18.24
N GLY A 65 7.37 12.55 -19.45
CA GLY A 65 6.20 13.02 -20.23
C GLY A 65 5.53 14.25 -19.64
N ASN A 66 4.22 14.35 -19.81
CA ASN A 66 3.41 15.47 -19.33
C ASN A 66 2.82 15.13 -17.95
N PHE A 67 3.22 15.87 -16.93
CA PHE A 67 2.87 15.67 -15.53
C PHE A 67 2.32 16.95 -14.89
N PRO A 68 1.54 16.86 -13.78
CA PRO A 68 1.06 18.04 -13.06
C PRO A 68 2.21 18.77 -12.36
N SER A 69 2.07 20.09 -12.16
CA SER A 69 3.06 20.89 -11.42
C SER A 69 3.27 20.41 -9.98
N SER A 70 2.24 19.82 -9.37
CA SER A 70 2.35 19.18 -8.05
C SER A 70 1.48 17.94 -7.97
N ILE A 71 2.04 16.84 -7.45
CA ILE A 71 1.28 15.61 -7.22
C ILE A 71 1.84 14.81 -6.04
N GLU A 72 0.94 14.24 -5.27
CA GLU A 72 1.23 13.25 -4.23
C GLU A 72 0.78 11.86 -4.69
N VAL A 73 1.73 10.94 -4.72
CA VAL A 73 1.52 9.54 -5.10
C VAL A 73 1.64 8.67 -3.86
N ARG A 74 0.55 8.02 -3.49
CA ARG A 74 0.54 7.06 -2.38
C ARG A 74 0.77 5.66 -2.89
N GLY A 75 1.56 4.89 -2.15
CA GLY A 75 1.85 3.51 -2.50
C GLY A 75 2.34 2.71 -1.30
N GLU A 76 2.77 1.50 -1.59
CA GLU A 76 3.31 0.57 -0.59
C GLU A 76 4.74 0.25 -0.92
N VAL A 77 5.63 0.35 0.09
CA VAL A 77 6.99 -0.19 0.04
C VAL A 77 6.98 -1.59 0.60
N PHE A 78 7.58 -2.52 -0.12
CA PHE A 78 7.58 -3.93 0.25
C PHE A 78 8.88 -4.63 -0.19
N LEU A 79 9.06 -5.85 0.29
CA LEU A 79 10.08 -6.78 -0.16
C LEU A 79 9.43 -7.97 -0.85
N THR A 80 10.10 -8.55 -1.84
CA THR A 80 9.69 -9.87 -2.33
C THR A 80 10.03 -10.94 -1.29
N LYS A 81 9.35 -12.09 -1.35
CA LYS A 81 9.63 -13.26 -0.50
C LYS A 81 11.11 -13.66 -0.57
N LYS A 82 11.63 -13.74 -1.80
CA LYS A 82 13.05 -14.05 -2.04
C LYS A 82 13.99 -13.02 -1.43
N ASP A 83 13.69 -11.73 -1.57
CA ASP A 83 14.52 -10.66 -1.01
C ASP A 83 14.50 -10.69 0.53
N PHE A 84 13.33 -10.98 1.13
CA PHE A 84 13.17 -11.17 2.56
C PHE A 84 14.00 -12.34 3.09
N GLU A 85 13.92 -13.51 2.44
CA GLU A 85 14.73 -14.69 2.80
C GLU A 85 16.23 -14.38 2.72
N ASN A 86 16.67 -13.70 1.66
CA ASN A 86 18.06 -13.29 1.48
C ASN A 86 18.55 -12.28 2.54
N ILE A 87 17.67 -11.47 3.09
CA ILE A 87 18.01 -10.57 4.20
C ILE A 87 18.14 -11.37 5.49
N ASN A 88 17.15 -12.20 5.82
CA ASN A 88 17.14 -12.96 7.06
C ASN A 88 18.28 -13.98 7.14
N SER A 89 18.65 -14.62 6.03
CA SER A 89 19.76 -15.58 6.00
C SER A 89 21.13 -14.97 6.36
N LYS A 90 21.25 -13.64 6.37
CA LYS A 90 22.47 -12.91 6.74
C LYS A 90 22.43 -12.33 8.15
N LEU A 91 21.33 -12.53 8.86
CA LEU A 91 21.12 -12.04 10.21
C LEU A 91 21.19 -13.20 11.20
N ASP A 92 21.70 -12.93 12.39
CA ASP A 92 21.62 -13.87 13.50
C ASP A 92 20.16 -14.12 13.88
N ASP A 93 19.83 -15.29 14.39
CA ASP A 93 18.45 -15.71 14.71
C ASP A 93 17.68 -14.69 15.56
N LYS A 94 18.38 -14.03 16.50
CA LYS A 94 17.78 -12.99 17.38
C LYS A 94 17.43 -11.69 16.67
N ASN A 95 18.03 -11.45 15.50
CA ASN A 95 17.89 -10.22 14.73
C ASN A 95 17.06 -10.41 13.46
N GLN A 96 16.56 -11.62 13.20
CA GLN A 96 15.72 -11.90 12.04
C GLN A 96 14.38 -11.16 12.13
N PHE A 97 13.89 -10.72 10.98
CA PHE A 97 12.57 -10.12 10.87
C PHE A 97 11.50 -11.21 10.84
N ALA A 98 10.38 -10.99 11.51
CA ALA A 98 9.28 -11.95 11.58
C ALA A 98 8.54 -12.16 10.24
N ASN A 99 8.51 -11.13 9.38
CA ASN A 99 7.82 -11.18 8.09
C ASN A 99 8.35 -10.09 7.13
N PRO A 100 8.03 -10.19 5.81
CA PRO A 100 8.46 -9.22 4.79
C PRO A 100 8.05 -7.78 5.10
N ARG A 101 6.87 -7.56 5.66
CA ARG A 101 6.38 -6.23 6.05
C ARG A 101 7.27 -5.59 7.12
N ASN A 102 7.60 -6.34 8.19
CA ASN A 102 8.48 -5.85 9.26
C ASN A 102 9.88 -5.57 8.73
N ALA A 103 10.39 -6.43 7.84
CA ALA A 103 11.68 -6.23 7.17
C ALA A 103 11.69 -4.98 6.29
N ALA A 104 10.62 -4.73 5.52
CA ALA A 104 10.49 -3.53 4.71
C ALA A 104 10.43 -2.26 5.59
N ALA A 105 9.59 -2.28 6.64
CA ALA A 105 9.44 -1.17 7.57
C ALA A 105 10.75 -0.86 8.32
N GLY A 106 11.42 -1.89 8.85
CA GLY A 106 12.70 -1.76 9.54
C GLY A 106 13.81 -1.28 8.60
N SER A 107 13.80 -1.72 7.33
CA SER A 107 14.78 -1.28 6.33
C SER A 107 14.57 0.15 5.86
N LEU A 108 13.32 0.61 5.76
CA LEU A 108 13.02 1.97 5.30
C LEU A 108 13.30 3.04 6.37
N ARG A 109 13.04 2.74 7.64
CA ARG A 109 13.17 3.68 8.77
C ARG A 109 14.54 3.64 9.46
N GLN A 110 15.60 3.36 8.72
CA GLN A 110 16.96 3.36 9.24
C GLN A 110 17.51 4.79 9.35
N LEU A 111 18.14 5.10 10.47
CA LEU A 111 18.86 6.36 10.64
C LEU A 111 20.10 6.40 9.71
N ASP A 112 20.80 5.28 9.59
CA ASP A 112 21.86 5.13 8.57
C ASP A 112 21.25 4.80 7.21
N VAL A 113 21.23 5.77 6.33
CA VAL A 113 20.73 5.66 4.96
C VAL A 113 21.45 4.56 4.16
N ASN A 114 22.71 4.21 4.49
CA ASN A 114 23.43 3.15 3.79
C ASN A 114 22.80 1.77 4.02
N ILE A 115 22.20 1.55 5.18
CA ILE A 115 21.44 0.32 5.44
C ILE A 115 20.23 0.25 4.52
N SER A 116 19.42 1.31 4.41
CA SER A 116 18.30 1.37 3.47
C SER A 116 18.75 1.17 2.03
N LYS A 117 19.90 1.73 1.64
CA LYS A 117 20.47 1.58 0.29
C LYS A 117 20.83 0.13 -0.06
N SER A 118 21.25 -0.64 0.91
CA SER A 118 21.62 -2.05 0.72
C SER A 118 20.41 -2.98 0.60
N ARG A 119 19.21 -2.51 0.92
CA ARG A 119 17.98 -3.30 0.92
C ARG A 119 17.25 -3.22 -0.42
N PRO A 120 16.83 -4.35 -1.01
CA PRO A 120 16.16 -4.39 -2.31
C PRO A 120 14.68 -4.03 -2.21
N LEU A 121 14.37 -2.90 -1.56
CA LEU A 121 13.03 -2.39 -1.40
C LEU A 121 12.38 -2.10 -2.76
N LYS A 122 11.08 -2.35 -2.87
CA LYS A 122 10.24 -2.07 -4.04
C LYS A 122 9.06 -1.21 -3.64
N PHE A 123 8.51 -0.48 -4.60
CA PHE A 123 7.35 0.40 -4.42
C PHE A 123 6.31 0.13 -5.50
N LEU A 124 5.04 0.10 -5.12
CA LEU A 124 3.91 0.11 -6.06
C LEU A 124 2.89 1.16 -5.63
N ALA A 125 2.53 2.03 -6.57
CA ALA A 125 1.53 3.05 -6.35
C ALA A 125 0.12 2.43 -6.30
N HIS A 126 -0.68 2.88 -5.32
CA HIS A 126 -2.06 2.44 -5.13
C HIS A 126 -3.03 3.59 -4.81
N GLY A 127 -2.57 4.82 -4.63
CA GLY A 127 -3.44 5.92 -4.21
C GLY A 127 -2.98 7.27 -4.73
N LEU A 128 -3.95 8.17 -4.89
CA LEU A 128 -3.76 9.57 -5.22
C LEU A 128 -3.93 10.41 -3.94
N GLY A 129 -2.95 11.27 -3.67
CA GLY A 129 -3.06 12.33 -2.68
C GLY A 129 -3.52 13.64 -3.33
N TYR A 130 -2.84 14.75 -3.00
CA TYR A 130 -3.06 16.02 -3.68
C TYR A 130 -2.58 15.95 -5.15
N SER A 131 -3.27 16.64 -6.04
CA SER A 131 -2.84 16.86 -7.42
C SER A 131 -3.31 18.21 -7.93
N SER A 132 -2.42 18.95 -8.60
CA SER A 132 -2.79 20.18 -9.34
C SER A 132 -3.53 19.88 -10.65
N TYR A 133 -3.56 18.63 -11.10
CA TYR A 133 -4.37 18.15 -12.22
C TYR A 133 -5.63 17.45 -11.70
N GLU A 134 -6.78 17.75 -12.27
CA GLU A 134 -8.04 17.11 -11.92
C GLU A 134 -8.28 15.86 -12.76
N PHE A 135 -8.19 14.69 -12.12
CA PHE A 135 -8.59 13.43 -12.72
C PHE A 135 -10.10 13.25 -12.60
N THR A 136 -10.71 12.69 -13.64
CA THR A 136 -12.13 12.32 -13.62
C THR A 136 -12.32 10.93 -13.01
N TYR A 137 -11.46 9.98 -13.38
CA TYR A 137 -11.50 8.60 -12.94
C TYR A 137 -10.17 8.15 -12.36
N PHE A 138 -10.21 7.18 -11.45
CA PHE A 138 -9.02 6.65 -10.80
C PHE A 138 -8.18 5.78 -11.76
N ASP A 139 -8.81 5.08 -12.71
CA ASP A 139 -8.11 4.34 -13.76
C ASP A 139 -7.32 5.28 -14.70
N GLU A 140 -7.83 6.47 -15.01
CA GLU A 140 -7.08 7.52 -15.73
C GLU A 140 -5.76 7.88 -15.00
N TYR A 141 -5.83 8.03 -13.68
CA TYR A 141 -4.63 8.27 -12.87
C TYR A 141 -3.62 7.12 -13.00
N TYR A 142 -4.08 5.87 -13.00
CA TYR A 142 -3.21 4.71 -13.16
C TYR A 142 -2.52 4.64 -14.53
N GLU A 143 -3.20 5.04 -15.60
CA GLU A 143 -2.59 5.15 -16.93
C GLU A 143 -1.51 6.24 -16.99
N LYS A 144 -1.74 7.36 -16.29
CA LYS A 144 -0.76 8.44 -16.21
C LYS A 144 0.48 8.04 -15.42
N LEU A 145 0.33 7.31 -14.30
CA LEU A 145 1.48 6.83 -13.51
C LEU A 145 2.50 6.06 -14.36
N GLU A 146 2.03 5.16 -15.21
CA GLU A 146 2.91 4.38 -16.10
C GLU A 146 3.67 5.28 -17.09
N LYS A 147 2.97 6.29 -17.67
CA LYS A 147 3.60 7.28 -18.55
C LYS A 147 4.65 8.14 -17.83
N TRP A 148 4.45 8.40 -16.54
CA TRP A 148 5.41 9.13 -15.70
C TRP A 148 6.58 8.25 -15.21
N GLY A 149 6.51 6.93 -15.42
CA GLY A 149 7.53 5.97 -15.01
C GLY A 149 7.35 5.46 -13.57
N ILE A 150 6.20 5.69 -12.95
CA ILE A 150 5.85 5.14 -11.64
C ILE A 150 5.10 3.82 -11.84
N LYS A 151 5.58 2.75 -11.21
CA LYS A 151 4.89 1.46 -11.23
C LYS A 151 3.66 1.49 -10.34
N LYS A 152 2.53 1.11 -10.88
CA LYS A 152 1.29 0.88 -10.14
C LYS A 152 1.15 -0.58 -9.74
N ASN A 153 0.17 -0.87 -8.89
CA ASN A 153 -0.25 -2.23 -8.62
C ASN A 153 -0.89 -2.84 -9.88
N ASN A 154 -0.24 -3.87 -10.44
CA ASN A 154 -0.69 -4.53 -11.67
C ASN A 154 -1.80 -5.57 -11.42
N ILE A 155 -1.96 -6.02 -10.16
CA ILE A 155 -3.04 -6.92 -9.77
C ILE A 155 -4.27 -6.07 -9.46
N ASN A 156 -5.00 -5.70 -10.51
CA ASN A 156 -6.19 -4.87 -10.42
C ASN A 156 -7.26 -5.26 -11.44
N LEU A 157 -8.50 -4.95 -11.10
CA LEU A 157 -9.69 -5.19 -11.92
C LEU A 157 -10.59 -3.96 -11.88
N LYS A 158 -11.08 -3.50 -13.05
CA LYS A 158 -12.22 -2.58 -13.12
C LYS A 158 -13.51 -3.39 -13.11
N ALA A 159 -14.35 -3.19 -12.09
CA ALA A 159 -15.60 -3.94 -11.90
C ALA A 159 -16.81 -2.99 -11.86
N SER A 160 -17.92 -3.39 -12.46
CA SER A 160 -19.19 -2.67 -12.43
C SER A 160 -20.28 -3.36 -11.58
N ASN A 161 -19.98 -4.55 -11.07
CA ASN A 161 -20.92 -5.35 -10.27
C ASN A 161 -20.15 -6.11 -9.16
N ILE A 162 -20.91 -6.57 -8.18
CA ILE A 162 -20.37 -7.24 -7.00
C ILE A 162 -19.86 -8.66 -7.29
N ASN A 163 -20.45 -9.36 -8.26
CA ASN A 163 -20.06 -10.72 -8.59
C ASN A 163 -18.64 -10.76 -9.13
N SER A 164 -18.29 -9.87 -10.07
CA SER A 164 -16.94 -9.75 -10.59
C SER A 164 -15.91 -9.45 -9.48
N ILE A 165 -16.30 -8.70 -8.44
CA ILE A 165 -15.45 -8.42 -7.28
C ILE A 165 -15.18 -9.70 -6.50
N PHE A 166 -16.22 -10.52 -6.24
CA PHE A 166 -16.06 -11.78 -5.51
C PHE A 166 -15.32 -12.84 -6.32
N GLU A 167 -15.54 -12.91 -7.62
CA GLU A 167 -14.76 -13.78 -8.52
C GLU A 167 -13.26 -13.43 -8.47
N PHE A 168 -12.95 -12.14 -8.55
CA PHE A 168 -11.57 -11.66 -8.41
C PHE A 168 -10.99 -11.94 -7.02
N TYR A 169 -11.77 -11.76 -5.96
CA TYR A 169 -11.36 -12.07 -4.60
C TYR A 169 -11.01 -13.56 -4.44
N ASN A 170 -11.88 -14.46 -4.92
CA ASN A 170 -11.66 -15.90 -4.83
C ASN A 170 -10.40 -16.32 -5.60
N SER A 171 -10.24 -15.84 -6.84
CA SER A 171 -9.05 -16.09 -7.64
C SER A 171 -7.78 -15.61 -6.94
N MET A 172 -7.79 -14.42 -6.35
CA MET A 172 -6.63 -13.90 -5.63
C MET A 172 -6.36 -14.66 -4.33
N ASN A 173 -7.40 -15.09 -3.61
CA ASN A 173 -7.22 -15.90 -2.41
C ASN A 173 -6.58 -17.26 -2.69
N GLU A 174 -6.89 -17.87 -3.84
CA GLU A 174 -6.30 -19.14 -4.29
C GLU A 174 -4.85 -18.96 -4.77
N THR A 175 -4.56 -17.85 -5.45
CA THR A 175 -3.25 -17.65 -6.10
C THR A 175 -2.26 -16.83 -5.27
N ARG A 176 -2.65 -16.23 -4.13
CA ARG A 176 -1.79 -15.35 -3.33
C ARG A 176 -0.45 -15.97 -2.90
N SER A 177 -0.43 -17.29 -2.68
CA SER A 177 0.79 -18.01 -2.28
C SER A 177 1.86 -18.02 -3.39
N THR A 178 1.44 -17.96 -4.67
CA THR A 178 2.34 -17.97 -5.84
C THR A 178 2.92 -16.60 -6.18
N LEU A 179 2.43 -15.54 -5.54
CA LEU A 179 2.94 -14.19 -5.78
C LEU A 179 4.33 -14.00 -5.15
N ASP A 180 5.13 -13.16 -5.80
CA ASP A 180 6.47 -12.81 -5.32
C ASP A 180 6.46 -12.00 -4.01
N TYR A 181 5.33 -11.42 -3.61
CA TYR A 181 5.15 -10.61 -2.43
C TYR A 181 3.81 -10.92 -1.75
N ASP A 182 3.70 -10.57 -0.48
CA ASP A 182 2.51 -10.86 0.30
C ASP A 182 1.39 -9.84 0.05
N ILE A 183 0.17 -10.36 0.01
CA ILE A 183 -1.07 -9.60 -0.02
C ILE A 183 -2.02 -10.11 1.08
N ASP A 184 -2.72 -9.20 1.78
CA ASP A 184 -3.63 -9.57 2.88
C ASP A 184 -5.11 -9.42 2.52
N GLY A 185 -5.42 -9.15 1.25
CA GLY A 185 -6.78 -8.97 0.75
C GLY A 185 -6.84 -8.17 -0.53
N LEU A 186 -8.01 -7.58 -0.78
CA LEU A 186 -8.25 -6.61 -1.84
C LEU A 186 -8.63 -5.26 -1.25
N VAL A 187 -8.36 -4.18 -1.99
CA VAL A 187 -8.96 -2.86 -1.75
C VAL A 187 -9.88 -2.54 -2.92
N ILE A 188 -11.14 -2.23 -2.60
CA ILE A 188 -12.18 -1.89 -3.56
C ILE A 188 -12.45 -0.40 -3.41
N LYS A 189 -12.29 0.37 -4.49
CA LYS A 189 -12.42 1.83 -4.53
C LYS A 189 -13.45 2.25 -5.57
N LEU A 190 -14.19 3.30 -5.31
CA LEU A 190 -14.99 3.94 -6.36
C LEU A 190 -14.07 4.51 -7.44
N ASN A 191 -14.36 4.23 -8.71
CA ASN A 191 -13.51 4.71 -9.80
C ASN A 191 -13.68 6.21 -10.06
N LYS A 192 -14.91 6.76 -9.94
CA LYS A 192 -15.17 8.19 -10.19
C LYS A 192 -14.70 9.06 -9.03
N ILE A 193 -13.71 9.93 -9.28
CA ILE A 193 -13.06 10.76 -8.25
C ILE A 193 -14.02 11.79 -7.63
N SER A 194 -14.95 12.36 -8.40
CA SER A 194 -15.97 13.24 -7.82
C SER A 194 -16.86 12.55 -6.80
N ASN A 195 -17.13 11.23 -6.97
CA ASN A 195 -17.86 10.45 -5.99
C ASN A 195 -17.01 10.18 -4.73
N GLN A 196 -15.70 9.96 -4.89
CA GLN A 196 -14.77 9.82 -3.76
C GLN A 196 -14.75 11.11 -2.93
N LYS A 197 -14.57 12.27 -3.58
CA LYS A 197 -14.59 13.60 -2.93
C LYS A 197 -15.92 13.82 -2.19
N ARG A 198 -17.05 13.50 -2.80
CA ARG A 198 -18.38 13.67 -2.21
C ARG A 198 -18.64 12.79 -0.99
N LEU A 199 -18.18 11.54 -1.01
CA LEU A 199 -18.30 10.64 0.13
C LEU A 199 -17.36 11.02 1.28
N GLY A 200 -16.18 11.54 0.97
CA GLY A 200 -15.19 11.98 1.93
C GLY A 200 -14.71 10.86 2.85
N ASN A 201 -14.29 11.24 4.06
CA ASN A 201 -13.74 10.35 5.06
C ASN A 201 -14.60 10.35 6.34
N VAL A 202 -14.45 9.31 7.16
CA VAL A 202 -14.87 9.26 8.55
C VAL A 202 -13.63 9.03 9.41
N GLY A 203 -13.23 10.05 10.16
CA GLY A 203 -11.92 10.04 10.79
C GLY A 203 -10.81 9.86 9.75
N LYS A 204 -10.01 8.84 9.91
CA LYS A 204 -8.89 8.51 8.98
C LYS A 204 -9.29 7.56 7.84
N ASN A 205 -10.52 7.07 7.82
CA ASN A 205 -10.97 6.04 6.87
C ASN A 205 -11.81 6.64 5.74
N PRO A 206 -11.49 6.35 4.47
CA PRO A 206 -12.30 6.78 3.34
C PRO A 206 -13.65 6.04 3.31
N ARG A 207 -14.75 6.74 3.02
CA ARG A 207 -16.06 6.13 2.77
C ARG A 207 -16.21 5.55 1.37
N TRP A 208 -15.29 5.86 0.50
CA TRP A 208 -15.29 5.47 -0.91
C TRP A 208 -14.41 4.25 -1.22
N ALA A 209 -13.73 3.71 -0.21
CA ALA A 209 -12.91 2.51 -0.34
C ALA A 209 -13.16 1.55 0.82
N ILE A 210 -13.05 0.26 0.55
CA ILE A 210 -13.17 -0.80 1.55
C ILE A 210 -12.09 -1.85 1.31
N ALA A 211 -11.49 -2.35 2.40
CA ALA A 211 -10.60 -3.49 2.34
C ALA A 211 -11.40 -4.77 2.61
N LEU A 212 -11.28 -5.74 1.70
CA LEU A 212 -11.81 -7.09 1.83
C LEU A 212 -10.61 -8.01 2.10
N LYS A 213 -10.38 -8.34 3.37
CA LYS A 213 -9.25 -9.17 3.78
C LYS A 213 -9.50 -10.65 3.49
N PHE A 214 -8.44 -11.37 3.16
CA PHE A 214 -8.48 -12.83 3.09
C PHE A 214 -8.70 -13.41 4.50
N SER A 215 -9.32 -14.58 4.54
CA SER A 215 -9.42 -15.33 5.79
C SER A 215 -8.02 -15.66 6.31
N ALA A 216 -7.82 -15.49 7.63
CA ALA A 216 -6.58 -15.90 8.27
C ALA A 216 -6.40 -17.41 8.13
N GLU A 217 -5.18 -17.85 7.92
CA GLU A 217 -4.84 -19.27 8.00
C GLU A 217 -5.04 -19.74 9.43
N LYS A 218 -5.74 -20.85 9.58
CA LYS A 218 -6.02 -21.44 10.89
C LYS A 218 -5.12 -22.64 11.09
N ALA A 219 -4.32 -22.63 12.15
CA ALA A 219 -3.56 -23.77 12.62
C ALA A 219 -4.02 -24.15 14.02
N ARG A 220 -4.00 -25.44 14.32
CA ARG A 220 -4.20 -25.94 15.69
C ARG A 220 -2.84 -26.16 16.32
N THR A 221 -2.66 -25.59 17.50
CA THR A 221 -1.45 -25.79 18.31
C THR A 221 -1.82 -25.96 19.78
N LYS A 222 -0.87 -26.37 20.59
CA LYS A 222 -0.99 -26.45 22.04
C LYS A 222 -0.21 -25.28 22.63
N ILE A 223 -0.89 -24.45 23.43
CA ILE A 223 -0.23 -23.38 24.17
C ILE A 223 0.70 -24.07 25.20
N GLN A 224 1.98 -23.74 25.19
CA GLN A 224 2.98 -24.23 26.11
C GLN A 224 3.17 -23.30 27.29
N ASP A 225 3.17 -21.99 27.01
CA ASP A 225 3.31 -20.93 28.00
C ASP A 225 2.71 -19.63 27.49
N ILE A 226 2.44 -18.67 28.36
CA ILE A 226 1.95 -17.32 28.05
C ILE A 226 2.84 -16.31 28.75
N ASP A 227 3.57 -15.54 27.97
CA ASP A 227 4.37 -14.43 28.45
C ASP A 227 3.60 -13.12 28.40
N PHE A 228 3.91 -12.16 29.27
CA PHE A 228 3.26 -10.85 29.31
C PHE A 228 4.25 -9.75 28.96
N GLN A 229 4.07 -9.17 27.78
CA GLN A 229 4.92 -8.09 27.31
C GLN A 229 4.27 -6.71 27.58
N VAL A 230 5.07 -5.79 28.08
CA VAL A 230 4.63 -4.41 28.33
C VAL A 230 5.00 -3.53 27.13
N GLY A 231 3.99 -3.04 26.43
CA GLY A 231 4.18 -2.11 25.32
C GLY A 231 4.65 -0.71 25.78
N ARG A 232 5.11 0.10 24.83
CA ARG A 232 5.62 1.46 25.07
C ARG A 232 4.65 2.38 25.84
N THR A 233 3.35 2.16 25.70
CA THR A 233 2.28 2.94 26.37
C THR A 233 1.86 2.31 27.70
N GLY A 234 2.57 1.30 28.22
CA GLY A 234 2.20 0.59 29.43
C GLY A 234 1.11 -0.48 29.25
N SER A 235 0.64 -0.68 28.02
CA SER A 235 -0.34 -1.74 27.70
C SER A 235 0.31 -3.12 27.82
N ILE A 236 -0.32 -4.03 28.57
CA ILE A 236 0.13 -5.41 28.72
C ILE A 236 -0.50 -6.26 27.62
N THR A 237 0.33 -6.98 26.89
CA THR A 237 -0.10 -7.88 25.81
C THR A 237 0.33 -9.32 26.14
N PRO A 238 -0.62 -10.27 26.26
CA PRO A 238 -0.25 -11.67 26.39
C PRO A 238 0.26 -12.21 25.04
N VAL A 239 1.34 -12.96 25.09
CA VAL A 239 1.99 -13.63 23.95
C VAL A 239 2.13 -15.12 24.28
N ALA A 240 1.57 -15.98 23.42
CA ALA A 240 1.62 -17.42 23.55
C ALA A 240 2.72 -18.03 22.69
#